data_06cfa9db21d3a9470f3bff65bec692f5
#
_entry.id   06cfa9db21d3a9470f3bff65bec692f5
#
_cell.length_a   1.000
_cell.length_b   1.000
_cell.length_c   1.000
_cell.angle_alpha   90.00
_cell.angle_beta   90.00
_cell.angle_gamma   90.00
#
_symmetry.space_group_name_H-M   'P 1'
#
loop_
_entity.id
_entity.type
_entity.pdbx_description
1 polymer ?
#
loop_
_entity_poly.entity_id
_entity_poly.type
_entity_poly.pdbx_seq_one_letter_code
_entity_poly.pdbx_strand_id
1 'polypeptide(L)'
;MRIYCDMDDILCETAVSLCGLADRMFGKRIAYDAVRDFNLQKTFSLSDAEFRRFMDAAHAHEFLLGYAPTPGAVEGVRELVAAGHEVEIVTGRPAFTHRVTRAWLDAAGLRDCPVTYVDKYGRPQPVDPSAPRTISLDQLLARHYDVAIDDSPVVLPALARWSDTRVLVFERPWNRAYALAPNMTRVRGWGEILKVGADSGRPHVHTRKE
;
A
#
# COMPACT_ATOMS: atom_id res chain seq x y z
N MET A 1 -11.98 -15.05 2.24
CA MET A 1 -11.58 -13.91 3.08
C MET A 1 -11.67 -12.64 2.26
N ARG A 2 -11.95 -11.53 2.93
CA ARG A 2 -11.83 -10.19 2.35
C ARG A 2 -10.49 -9.58 2.76
N ILE A 3 -9.68 -9.23 1.78
CA ILE A 3 -8.29 -8.80 1.97
C ILE A 3 -8.14 -7.34 1.54
N TYR A 4 -7.71 -6.49 2.45
CA TYR A 4 -7.19 -5.15 2.18
C TYR A 4 -5.74 -5.28 1.71
N CYS A 5 -5.41 -4.73 0.57
CA CYS A 5 -4.04 -4.68 0.06
C CYS A 5 -3.69 -3.24 -0.32
N ASP A 6 -2.70 -2.64 0.35
CA ASP A 6 -2.18 -1.34 -0.09
C ASP A 6 -1.49 -1.46 -1.45
N MET A 7 -1.34 -0.36 -2.15
CA MET A 7 -0.75 -0.34 -3.49
C MET A 7 0.73 0.01 -3.46
N ASP A 8 1.07 1.18 -2.90
CA ASP A 8 2.42 1.73 -2.96
C ASP A 8 3.34 0.98 -1.98
N ASP A 9 4.50 0.54 -2.49
CA ASP A 9 5.45 -0.29 -1.76
C ASP A 9 4.92 -1.65 -1.25
N ILE A 10 3.71 -2.04 -1.68
CA ILE A 10 3.15 -3.39 -1.51
C ILE A 10 3.03 -4.09 -2.87
N LEU A 11 2.32 -3.46 -3.83
CA LEU A 11 2.14 -4.00 -5.18
C LEU A 11 3.20 -3.51 -6.15
N CYS A 12 3.70 -2.28 -5.96
CA CYS A 12 4.68 -1.66 -6.82
C CYS A 12 5.80 -0.97 -6.03
N GLU A 13 6.99 -0.91 -6.60
CA GLU A 13 8.22 -0.37 -6.00
C GLU A 13 8.22 1.18 -6.07
N THR A 14 7.33 1.82 -5.29
CA THR A 14 7.13 3.27 -5.30
C THR A 14 8.35 4.02 -4.78
N ALA A 15 8.83 3.68 -3.58
CA ALA A 15 9.95 4.40 -2.95
C ALA A 15 11.25 4.26 -3.73
N VAL A 16 11.51 3.11 -4.35
CA VAL A 16 12.67 2.92 -5.26
C VAL A 16 12.58 3.89 -6.42
N SER A 17 11.41 4.00 -7.05
CA SER A 17 11.16 4.92 -8.17
C SER A 17 11.31 6.38 -7.75
N LEU A 18 10.82 6.74 -6.55
CA LEU A 18 10.94 8.09 -6.00
C LEU A 18 12.37 8.47 -5.65
N CYS A 19 13.20 7.54 -5.16
CA CYS A 19 14.64 7.76 -4.98
C CYS A 19 15.31 8.11 -6.33
N GLY A 20 15.00 7.37 -7.39
CA GLY A 20 15.49 7.66 -8.73
C GLY A 20 14.99 9.00 -9.28
N LEU A 21 13.74 9.39 -8.97
CA LEU A 21 13.19 10.68 -9.37
C LEU A 21 13.92 11.84 -8.67
N ALA A 22 14.16 11.74 -7.37
CA ALA A 22 14.87 12.75 -6.59
C ALA A 22 16.31 12.96 -7.10
N ASP A 23 17.01 11.88 -7.46
CA ASP A 23 18.34 11.96 -8.08
C ASP A 23 18.28 12.68 -9.44
N ARG A 24 17.37 12.28 -10.33
CA ARG A 24 17.24 12.90 -11.67
C ARG A 24 16.86 14.37 -11.62
N MET A 25 15.95 14.76 -10.72
CA MET A 25 15.44 16.13 -10.69
C MET A 25 16.36 17.09 -9.93
N PHE A 26 17.03 16.60 -8.88
CA PHE A 26 17.70 17.49 -7.91
C PHE A 26 19.10 17.01 -7.51
N GLY A 27 19.60 15.89 -8.07
CA GLY A 27 20.88 15.29 -7.66
C GLY A 27 20.86 14.75 -6.23
N LYS A 28 19.67 14.49 -5.65
CA LYS A 28 19.51 14.00 -4.27
C LYS A 28 19.58 12.48 -4.26
N ARG A 29 20.79 11.94 -4.13
CA ARG A 29 21.04 10.49 -4.12
C ARG A 29 20.83 9.92 -2.73
N ILE A 30 19.76 9.18 -2.55
CA ILE A 30 19.49 8.42 -1.33
C ILE A 30 19.26 6.95 -1.73
N ALA A 31 20.04 6.06 -1.15
CA ALA A 31 19.83 4.64 -1.33
C ALA A 31 18.48 4.24 -0.69
N TYR A 32 17.74 3.35 -1.34
CA TYR A 32 16.44 2.88 -0.83
C TYR A 32 16.53 2.41 0.63
N ASP A 33 17.55 1.62 0.98
CA ASP A 33 17.72 1.13 2.35
C ASP A 33 18.07 2.23 3.37
N ALA A 34 18.38 3.44 2.92
CA ALA A 34 18.60 4.59 3.79
C ALA A 34 17.33 5.44 4.04
N VAL A 35 16.23 5.17 3.36
CA VAL A 35 14.94 5.83 3.58
C VAL A 35 14.40 5.42 4.96
N ARG A 36 14.46 6.33 5.93
CA ARG A 36 14.04 6.08 7.32
C ARG A 36 12.77 6.83 7.72
N ASP A 37 12.42 7.83 6.95
CA ASP A 37 11.28 8.70 7.24
C ASP A 37 10.28 8.62 6.09
N PHE A 38 9.01 8.45 6.45
CA PHE A 38 7.91 8.42 5.48
C PHE A 38 7.63 9.82 4.89
N ASN A 39 8.16 10.87 5.50
CA ASN A 39 8.09 12.23 4.96
C ASN A 39 9.13 12.42 3.84
N LEU A 40 8.68 12.36 2.59
CA LEU A 40 9.54 12.46 1.41
C LEU A 40 10.29 13.80 1.31
N GLN A 41 9.65 14.91 1.72
CA GLN A 41 10.30 16.23 1.72
C GLN A 41 11.52 16.25 2.63
N LYS A 42 11.36 15.70 3.82
CA LYS A 42 12.46 15.56 4.79
C LYS A 42 13.50 14.55 4.32
N THR A 43 13.05 13.39 3.85
CA THR A 43 13.93 12.30 3.37
C THR A 43 14.87 12.79 2.28
N PHE A 44 14.36 13.53 1.30
CA PHE A 44 15.16 14.05 0.19
C PHE A 44 15.70 15.46 0.44
N SER A 45 15.49 16.05 1.63
CA SER A 45 15.91 17.42 1.97
C SER A 45 15.50 18.44 0.90
N LEU A 46 14.21 18.40 0.51
CA LEU A 46 13.65 19.25 -0.53
C LEU A 46 13.10 20.54 0.10
N SER A 47 13.38 21.68 -0.53
CA SER A 47 12.65 22.93 -0.26
C SER A 47 11.17 22.78 -0.66
N ASP A 48 10.30 23.69 -0.18
CA ASP A 48 8.87 23.64 -0.52
C ASP A 48 8.63 23.73 -2.03
N ALA A 49 9.44 24.51 -2.75
CA ALA A 49 9.34 24.63 -4.20
C ALA A 49 9.79 23.36 -4.92
N GLU A 50 10.89 22.73 -4.46
CA GLU A 50 11.36 21.45 -4.99
C GLU A 50 10.36 20.33 -4.69
N PHE A 51 9.79 20.33 -3.48
CA PHE A 51 8.81 19.31 -3.09
C PHE A 51 7.53 19.37 -3.92
N ARG A 52 7.01 20.58 -4.22
CA ARG A 52 5.87 20.71 -5.13
C ARG A 52 6.18 20.14 -6.51
N ARG A 53 7.31 20.54 -7.12
CA ARG A 53 7.76 20.04 -8.43
C ARG A 53 7.99 18.52 -8.41
N PHE A 54 8.53 18.00 -7.31
CA PHE A 54 8.73 16.57 -7.11
C PHE A 54 7.39 15.82 -7.08
N MET A 55 6.41 16.30 -6.33
CA MET A 55 5.09 15.67 -6.23
C MET A 55 4.31 15.74 -7.55
N ASP A 56 4.42 16.86 -8.29
CA ASP A 56 3.84 16.98 -9.63
C ASP A 56 4.42 15.92 -10.57
N ALA A 57 5.75 15.77 -10.58
CA ALA A 57 6.43 14.74 -11.38
C ALA A 57 6.12 13.31 -10.89
N ALA A 58 6.02 13.09 -9.58
CA ALA A 58 5.68 11.80 -8.98
C ALA A 58 4.26 11.34 -9.31
N HIS A 59 3.35 12.27 -9.57
CA HIS A 59 1.98 11.98 -9.98
C HIS A 59 1.77 12.02 -11.50
N ALA A 60 2.82 12.27 -12.30
CA ALA A 60 2.73 12.22 -13.75
C ALA A 60 2.33 10.83 -14.25
N HIS A 61 1.52 10.78 -15.32
CA HIS A 61 0.96 9.54 -15.85
C HIS A 61 2.05 8.50 -16.17
N GLU A 62 3.03 8.91 -16.95
CA GLU A 62 4.13 8.04 -17.40
C GLU A 62 4.97 7.53 -16.23
N PHE A 63 5.15 8.37 -15.20
CA PHE A 63 5.92 8.01 -14.03
C PHE A 63 5.22 6.95 -13.19
N LEU A 64 3.92 7.14 -12.90
CA LEU A 64 3.12 6.17 -12.15
C LEU A 64 2.92 4.85 -12.91
N LEU A 65 2.74 4.92 -14.23
CA LEU A 65 2.61 3.73 -15.09
C LEU A 65 3.93 2.93 -15.14
N GLY A 66 5.06 3.61 -15.02
CA GLY A 66 6.41 3.01 -15.06
C GLY A 66 6.86 2.33 -13.77
N TYR A 67 6.06 2.28 -12.71
CA TYR A 67 6.45 1.58 -11.48
C TYR A 67 6.60 0.09 -11.72
N ALA A 68 7.76 -0.46 -11.33
CA ALA A 68 7.98 -1.90 -11.36
C ALA A 68 7.07 -2.59 -10.32
N PRO A 69 6.51 -3.76 -10.61
CA PRO A 69 5.84 -4.57 -9.59
C PRO A 69 6.82 -4.98 -8.49
N THR A 70 6.35 -5.00 -7.25
CA THR A 70 7.07 -5.63 -6.14
C THR A 70 7.25 -7.13 -6.45
N PRO A 71 8.43 -7.70 -6.23
CA PRO A 71 8.67 -9.12 -6.53
C PRO A 71 7.63 -10.05 -5.89
N GLY A 72 6.97 -10.87 -6.71
CA GLY A 72 5.94 -11.80 -6.31
C GLY A 72 4.55 -11.20 -6.03
N ALA A 73 4.38 -9.88 -6.17
CA ALA A 73 3.11 -9.22 -5.83
C ALA A 73 1.98 -9.59 -6.78
N VAL A 74 2.23 -9.55 -8.06
CA VAL A 74 1.21 -9.83 -9.09
C VAL A 74 0.76 -11.27 -9.02
N GLU A 75 1.71 -12.19 -8.95
CA GLU A 75 1.47 -13.62 -8.79
C GLU A 75 0.72 -13.90 -7.49
N GLY A 76 1.17 -13.28 -6.39
CA GLY A 76 0.56 -13.46 -5.08
C GLY A 76 -0.89 -13.00 -5.02
N VAL A 77 -1.23 -11.84 -5.59
CA VAL A 77 -2.63 -11.39 -5.68
C VAL A 77 -3.47 -12.36 -6.52
N ARG A 78 -2.93 -12.82 -7.67
CA ARG A 78 -3.63 -13.80 -8.53
C ARG A 78 -3.89 -15.12 -7.80
N GLU A 79 -2.91 -15.61 -7.03
CA GLU A 79 -3.09 -16.83 -6.23
C GLU A 79 -4.17 -16.64 -5.16
N LEU A 80 -4.20 -15.51 -4.45
CA LEU A 80 -5.25 -15.20 -3.47
C LEU A 80 -6.64 -15.15 -4.12
N VAL A 81 -6.76 -14.49 -5.27
CA VAL A 81 -8.03 -14.43 -6.03
C VAL A 81 -8.44 -15.81 -6.52
N ALA A 82 -7.51 -16.60 -7.07
CA ALA A 82 -7.77 -17.96 -7.52
C ALA A 82 -8.18 -18.92 -6.37
N ALA A 83 -7.71 -18.64 -5.15
CA ALA A 83 -8.12 -19.34 -3.93
C ALA A 83 -9.51 -18.88 -3.41
N GLY A 84 -10.20 -17.98 -4.11
CA GLY A 84 -11.53 -17.49 -3.76
C GLY A 84 -11.53 -16.36 -2.73
N HIS A 85 -10.43 -15.67 -2.55
CA HIS A 85 -10.38 -14.49 -1.69
C HIS A 85 -10.77 -13.23 -2.47
N GLU A 86 -11.44 -12.29 -1.78
CA GLU A 86 -11.75 -10.96 -2.32
C GLU A 86 -10.60 -10.01 -1.98
N VAL A 87 -9.77 -9.65 -2.96
CA VAL A 87 -8.66 -8.71 -2.78
C VAL A 87 -9.09 -7.32 -3.23
N GLU A 88 -9.18 -6.38 -2.30
CA GLU A 88 -9.47 -4.96 -2.55
C GLU A 88 -8.17 -4.15 -2.44
N ILE A 89 -7.83 -3.41 -3.50
CA ILE A 89 -6.70 -2.50 -3.50
C ILE A 89 -7.12 -1.19 -2.82
N VAL A 90 -6.44 -0.84 -1.73
CA VAL A 90 -6.78 0.35 -0.92
C VAL A 90 -5.59 1.30 -0.93
N THR A 91 -5.70 2.40 -1.67
CA THR A 91 -4.57 3.29 -1.90
C THR A 91 -4.76 4.68 -1.32
N GLY A 92 -3.66 5.29 -0.83
CA GLY A 92 -3.58 6.70 -0.45
C GLY A 92 -3.22 7.64 -1.60
N ARG A 93 -3.12 7.13 -2.83
CA ARG A 93 -2.90 7.97 -4.01
C ARG A 93 -4.02 8.98 -4.19
N PRO A 94 -3.73 10.20 -4.68
CA PRO A 94 -4.77 11.15 -5.06
C PRO A 94 -5.74 10.55 -6.08
N ALA A 95 -7.05 10.73 -5.87
CA ALA A 95 -8.07 10.13 -6.74
C ALA A 95 -7.98 10.60 -8.21
N PHE A 96 -7.41 11.77 -8.49
CA PHE A 96 -7.17 12.22 -9.86
C PHE A 96 -6.17 11.32 -10.63
N THR A 97 -5.40 10.47 -9.94
CA THR A 97 -4.51 9.48 -10.57
C THR A 97 -5.23 8.18 -10.92
N HIS A 98 -6.57 8.11 -10.77
CA HIS A 98 -7.35 6.86 -10.91
C HIS A 98 -7.17 6.17 -12.27
N ARG A 99 -7.07 6.94 -13.35
CA ARG A 99 -6.91 6.38 -14.71
C ARG A 99 -5.59 5.64 -14.86
N VAL A 100 -4.49 6.24 -14.42
CA VAL A 100 -3.17 5.61 -14.50
C VAL A 100 -3.04 4.47 -13.48
N THR A 101 -3.61 4.60 -12.28
CA THR A 101 -3.67 3.51 -11.31
C THR A 101 -4.39 2.29 -11.88
N ARG A 102 -5.53 2.50 -12.54
CA ARG A 102 -6.25 1.42 -13.22
C ARG A 102 -5.45 0.85 -14.39
N ALA A 103 -4.83 1.70 -15.22
CA ALA A 103 -4.00 1.25 -16.34
C ALA A 103 -2.82 0.39 -15.87
N TRP A 104 -2.18 0.75 -14.75
CA TRP A 104 -1.11 -0.05 -14.16
C TRP A 104 -1.63 -1.43 -13.70
N LEU A 105 -2.76 -1.47 -13.00
CA LEU A 105 -3.39 -2.73 -12.55
C LEU A 105 -3.81 -3.60 -13.74
N ASP A 106 -4.34 -3.00 -14.79
CA ASP A 106 -4.71 -3.70 -16.02
C ASP A 106 -3.50 -4.32 -16.70
N ALA A 107 -2.40 -3.57 -16.82
CA ALA A 107 -1.14 -4.06 -17.38
C ALA A 107 -0.53 -5.19 -16.53
N ALA A 108 -0.68 -5.11 -15.20
CA ALA A 108 -0.29 -6.16 -14.27
C ALA A 108 -1.24 -7.38 -14.29
N GLY A 109 -2.38 -7.31 -15.00
CA GLY A 109 -3.39 -8.39 -15.03
C GLY A 109 -4.19 -8.52 -13.74
N LEU A 110 -4.36 -7.40 -13.03
CA LEU A 110 -5.15 -7.26 -11.79
C LEU A 110 -6.41 -6.41 -12.02
N ARG A 111 -6.94 -6.43 -13.25
CA ARG A 111 -8.08 -5.63 -13.70
C ARG A 111 -9.31 -5.78 -12.82
N ASP A 112 -9.57 -6.98 -12.34
CA ASP A 112 -10.81 -7.31 -11.63
C ASP A 112 -10.75 -6.96 -10.14
N CYS A 113 -9.57 -6.56 -9.62
CA CYS A 113 -9.44 -6.11 -8.24
C CYS A 113 -10.10 -4.72 -8.09
N PRO A 114 -11.07 -4.56 -7.18
CA PRO A 114 -11.65 -3.27 -6.87
C PRO A 114 -10.60 -2.35 -6.24
N VAL A 115 -10.73 -1.03 -6.49
CA VAL A 115 -9.83 -0.01 -5.94
C VAL A 115 -10.61 0.98 -5.12
N THR A 116 -10.19 1.20 -3.89
CA THR A 116 -10.70 2.24 -2.98
C THR A 116 -9.62 3.28 -2.72
N TYR A 117 -9.96 4.54 -2.95
CA TYR A 117 -9.12 5.69 -2.66
C TYR A 117 -9.43 6.20 -1.26
N VAL A 118 -8.40 6.36 -0.43
CA VAL A 118 -8.54 6.75 0.98
C VAL A 118 -7.67 7.96 1.25
N ASP A 119 -8.23 8.98 1.90
CA ASP A 119 -7.42 10.07 2.45
C ASP A 119 -6.70 9.58 3.71
N LYS A 120 -5.55 8.93 3.49
CA LYS A 120 -4.68 8.41 4.55
C LYS A 120 -3.88 9.51 5.24
N TYR A 121 -3.76 10.70 4.64
CA TYR A 121 -2.77 11.71 5.03
C TYR A 121 -3.35 13.09 5.31
N GLY A 122 -4.67 13.30 5.16
CA GLY A 122 -5.33 14.59 5.37
C GLY A 122 -4.84 15.70 4.42
N ARG A 123 -4.46 15.33 3.19
CA ARG A 123 -3.90 16.29 2.22
C ARG A 123 -4.97 16.84 1.30
N PRO A 124 -5.03 18.17 1.08
CA PRO A 124 -5.88 18.73 0.04
C PRO A 124 -5.56 18.11 -1.32
N GLN A 125 -6.58 17.67 -2.03
CA GLN A 125 -6.43 17.08 -3.37
C GLN A 125 -7.16 17.93 -4.40
N PRO A 126 -6.64 18.03 -5.64
CA PRO A 126 -7.36 18.62 -6.73
C PRO A 126 -8.71 17.90 -6.94
N VAL A 127 -9.76 18.68 -7.20
CA VAL A 127 -11.08 18.12 -7.50
C VAL A 127 -11.08 17.67 -8.96
N ASP A 128 -11.25 16.37 -9.19
CA ASP A 128 -11.53 15.78 -10.49
C ASP A 128 -12.94 15.18 -10.46
N PRO A 129 -13.93 15.76 -11.14
CA PRO A 129 -15.29 15.24 -11.15
C PRO A 129 -15.41 13.83 -11.74
N SER A 130 -14.44 13.39 -12.54
CA SER A 130 -14.41 12.04 -13.13
C SER A 130 -13.75 11.01 -12.22
N ALA A 131 -13.07 11.45 -11.15
CA ALA A 131 -12.39 10.57 -10.24
C ALA A 131 -13.37 9.83 -9.29
N PRO A 132 -13.03 8.61 -8.86
CA PRO A 132 -13.75 7.94 -7.81
C PRO A 132 -13.77 8.77 -6.53
N ARG A 133 -14.83 8.60 -5.74
CA ARG A 133 -14.91 9.25 -4.43
C ARG A 133 -13.79 8.73 -3.52
N THR A 134 -13.02 9.66 -2.95
CA THR A 134 -12.10 9.37 -1.85
C THR A 134 -12.88 9.24 -0.56
N ILE A 135 -12.66 8.19 0.21
CA ILE A 135 -13.23 8.01 1.55
C ILE A 135 -12.24 8.47 2.62
N SER A 136 -12.73 8.82 3.80
CA SER A 136 -11.88 9.12 4.95
C SER A 136 -11.29 7.84 5.56
N LEU A 137 -10.24 7.99 6.39
CA LEU A 137 -9.68 6.87 7.14
C LEU A 137 -10.73 6.26 8.10
N ASP A 138 -11.59 7.08 8.73
CA ASP A 138 -12.68 6.58 9.58
C ASP A 138 -13.72 5.77 8.81
N GLN A 139 -14.04 6.18 7.57
CA GLN A 139 -14.93 5.41 6.69
C GLN A 139 -14.29 4.08 6.27
N LEU A 140 -12.97 4.04 6.07
CA LEU A 140 -12.24 2.79 5.85
C LEU A 140 -12.30 1.90 7.10
N LEU A 141 -12.05 2.46 8.28
CA LEU A 141 -12.07 1.73 9.55
C LEU A 141 -13.45 1.16 9.92
N ALA A 142 -14.53 1.72 9.37
CA ALA A 142 -15.87 1.17 9.50
C ALA A 142 -16.13 -0.07 8.61
N ARG A 143 -15.19 -0.41 7.72
CA ARG A 143 -15.26 -1.63 6.90
C ARG A 143 -14.65 -2.80 7.65
N HIS A 144 -15.02 -4.01 7.24
CA HIS A 144 -14.44 -5.23 7.76
C HIS A 144 -13.53 -5.88 6.72
N TYR A 145 -12.34 -6.31 7.16
CA TYR A 145 -11.40 -7.14 6.41
C TYR A 145 -10.87 -8.25 7.31
N ASP A 146 -10.68 -9.44 6.76
CA ASP A 146 -10.08 -10.55 7.49
C ASP A 146 -8.55 -10.37 7.60
N VAL A 147 -7.95 -9.83 6.53
CA VAL A 147 -6.51 -9.56 6.43
C VAL A 147 -6.30 -8.15 5.88
N ALA A 148 -5.34 -7.42 6.42
CA ALA A 148 -4.86 -6.15 5.88
C ALA A 148 -3.35 -6.23 5.63
N ILE A 149 -2.89 -5.79 4.45
CA ILE A 149 -1.49 -5.75 4.05
C ILE A 149 -1.11 -4.29 3.81
N ASP A 150 -0.25 -3.72 4.64
CA ASP A 150 0.17 -2.31 4.56
C ASP A 150 1.59 -2.15 5.12
N ASP A 151 2.30 -1.10 4.71
CA ASP A 151 3.66 -0.79 5.18
C ASP A 151 3.76 0.57 5.87
N SER A 152 2.71 1.39 5.76
CA SER A 152 2.74 2.80 6.15
C SER A 152 2.65 3.00 7.67
N PRO A 153 3.70 3.54 8.32
CA PRO A 153 3.65 3.82 9.75
C PRO A 153 2.61 4.89 10.13
N VAL A 154 2.06 5.61 9.14
CA VAL A 154 0.97 6.56 9.35
C VAL A 154 -0.38 5.85 9.48
N VAL A 155 -0.57 4.75 8.76
CA VAL A 155 -1.83 3.99 8.71
C VAL A 155 -1.85 2.87 9.75
N LEU A 156 -0.73 2.23 10.03
CA LEU A 156 -0.62 1.11 10.96
C LEU A 156 -1.27 1.35 12.33
N PRO A 157 -1.15 2.54 12.97
CA PRO A 157 -1.84 2.80 14.25
C PRO A 157 -3.38 2.73 14.14
N ALA A 158 -3.93 3.08 12.99
CA ALA A 158 -5.37 2.95 12.73
C ALA A 158 -5.76 1.48 12.53
N LEU A 159 -4.97 0.71 11.75
CA LEU A 159 -5.18 -0.72 11.52
C LEU A 159 -5.02 -1.55 12.82
N ALA A 160 -4.21 -1.10 13.78
CA ALA A 160 -4.09 -1.72 15.10
C ALA A 160 -5.43 -1.80 15.86
N ARG A 161 -6.40 -0.94 15.51
CA ARG A 161 -7.73 -0.88 16.13
C ARG A 161 -8.69 -1.98 15.61
N TRP A 162 -8.33 -2.64 14.52
CA TRP A 162 -9.10 -3.77 13.96
C TRP A 162 -8.77 -5.07 14.69
N SER A 163 -9.41 -5.31 15.85
CA SER A 163 -9.11 -6.48 16.71
C SER A 163 -9.24 -7.82 15.99
N ASP A 164 -10.20 -7.91 15.05
CA ASP A 164 -10.56 -9.14 14.35
C ASP A 164 -9.87 -9.27 12.97
N THR A 165 -9.05 -8.29 12.60
CA THR A 165 -8.30 -8.27 11.35
C THR A 165 -6.84 -8.63 11.62
N ARG A 166 -6.29 -9.61 10.91
CA ARG A 166 -4.86 -9.86 10.89
C ARG A 166 -4.17 -8.82 10.01
N VAL A 167 -3.28 -8.03 10.59
CA VAL A 167 -2.51 -7.01 9.86
C VAL A 167 -1.13 -7.55 9.52
N LEU A 168 -0.81 -7.64 8.25
CA LEU A 168 0.49 -8.03 7.73
C LEU A 168 1.28 -6.75 7.43
N VAL A 169 2.23 -6.45 8.30
CA VAL A 169 3.12 -5.29 8.14
C VAL A 169 4.23 -5.66 7.18
N PHE A 170 4.15 -5.19 5.95
CA PHE A 170 5.17 -5.45 4.94
C PHE A 170 6.45 -4.67 5.30
N GLU A 171 7.55 -5.39 5.57
CA GLU A 171 8.79 -4.76 6.01
C GLU A 171 9.38 -3.86 4.92
N ARG A 172 9.54 -2.59 5.28
CA ARG A 172 10.18 -1.55 4.47
C ARG A 172 11.18 -0.78 5.35
N PRO A 173 12.19 -0.09 4.79
CA PRO A 173 13.21 0.59 5.59
C PRO A 173 12.65 1.55 6.65
N TRP A 174 11.52 2.23 6.36
CA TRP A 174 10.88 3.21 7.25
C TRP A 174 10.05 2.61 8.37
N ASN A 175 9.71 1.32 8.31
CA ASN A 175 8.88 0.68 9.34
C ASN A 175 9.60 -0.40 10.16
N ARG A 176 10.90 -0.64 9.92
CA ARG A 176 11.66 -1.68 10.64
C ARG A 176 11.62 -1.53 12.14
N ALA A 177 11.65 -0.28 12.64
CA ALA A 177 11.59 0.03 14.07
C ALA A 177 10.16 0.16 14.62
N TYR A 178 9.13 -0.02 13.79
CA TYR A 178 7.73 0.10 14.22
C TYR A 178 7.37 -1.05 15.17
N ALA A 179 6.86 -0.70 16.36
CA ALA A 179 6.40 -1.68 17.36
C ALA A 179 5.05 -2.28 16.91
N LEU A 180 5.01 -3.59 16.75
CA LEU A 180 3.81 -4.29 16.28
C LEU A 180 2.75 -4.38 17.37
N ALA A 181 1.50 -4.11 17.03
CA ALA A 181 0.34 -4.38 17.86
C ALA A 181 0.02 -5.90 17.89
N PRO A 182 -0.80 -6.39 18.83
CA PRO A 182 -1.11 -7.83 18.96
C PRO A 182 -1.69 -8.50 17.72
N ASN A 183 -2.44 -7.74 16.88
CA ASN A 183 -3.03 -8.24 15.63
C ASN A 183 -2.08 -8.11 14.43
N MET A 184 -0.83 -7.67 14.63
CA MET A 184 0.14 -7.41 13.58
C MET A 184 1.20 -8.50 13.48
N THR A 185 1.57 -8.85 12.26
CA THR A 185 2.67 -9.75 11.95
C THR A 185 3.54 -9.11 10.86
N ARG A 186 4.87 -9.07 11.07
CA ARG A 186 5.80 -8.56 10.07
C ARG A 186 6.02 -9.62 8.98
N VAL A 187 5.98 -9.18 7.72
CA VAL A 187 6.27 -10.02 6.56
C VAL A 187 7.29 -9.32 5.67
N ARG A 188 8.19 -10.09 5.03
CA ARG A 188 9.30 -9.57 4.24
C ARG A 188 9.10 -9.72 2.73
N GLY A 189 8.03 -10.38 2.33
CA GLY A 189 7.73 -10.61 0.92
C GLY A 189 6.44 -11.37 0.70
N TRP A 190 6.02 -11.42 -0.53
CA TRP A 190 4.76 -12.04 -0.93
C TRP A 190 4.68 -13.54 -0.62
N GLY A 191 5.81 -14.25 -0.64
CA GLY A 191 5.83 -15.66 -0.23
C GLY A 191 5.45 -15.89 1.25
N GLU A 192 5.67 -14.91 2.15
CA GLU A 192 5.21 -15.00 3.53
C GLU A 192 3.72 -14.64 3.66
N ILE A 193 3.22 -13.70 2.85
CA ILE A 193 1.80 -13.34 2.78
C ILE A 193 0.96 -14.55 2.37
N LEU A 194 1.39 -15.26 1.33
CA LEU A 194 0.68 -16.43 0.80
C LEU A 194 0.58 -17.58 1.82
N LYS A 195 1.59 -17.77 2.67
CA LYS A 195 1.54 -18.75 3.76
C LYS A 195 0.43 -18.42 4.76
N VAL A 196 0.24 -17.15 5.09
CA VAL A 196 -0.84 -16.70 5.98
C VAL A 196 -2.22 -16.95 5.34
N GLY A 197 -2.35 -16.71 4.03
CA GLY A 197 -3.56 -17.03 3.26
C GLY A 197 -3.92 -18.53 3.31
N ALA A 198 -2.92 -19.38 3.16
CA ALA A 198 -3.10 -20.85 3.18
C ALA A 198 -3.50 -21.40 4.57
N ASP A 199 -2.96 -20.84 5.66
CA ASP A 199 -3.28 -21.27 7.03
C ASP A 199 -4.70 -20.91 7.46
N SER A 200 -5.28 -19.87 6.87
CA SER A 200 -6.65 -19.43 7.19
C SER A 200 -7.75 -20.34 6.60
N GLY A 201 -7.40 -21.26 5.71
CA GLY A 201 -8.31 -22.29 5.17
C GLY A 201 -8.56 -23.48 6.08
N ARG A 202 -7.88 -23.60 7.24
CA ARG A 202 -8.14 -24.66 8.22
C ARG A 202 -9.18 -24.18 9.23
N PRO A 203 -10.34 -24.84 9.37
CA PRO A 203 -11.30 -24.50 10.40
C PRO A 203 -10.63 -24.64 11.78
N HIS A 204 -10.66 -23.57 12.58
CA HIS A 204 -10.35 -23.66 14.00
C HIS A 204 -11.35 -24.63 14.64
N VAL A 205 -10.92 -25.86 14.87
CA VAL A 205 -11.66 -26.81 15.71
C VAL A 205 -11.58 -26.29 17.13
N HIS A 206 -12.61 -25.55 17.56
CA HIS A 206 -12.81 -25.26 18.97
C HIS A 206 -13.06 -26.60 19.68
N THR A 207 -12.03 -27.21 20.24
CA THR A 207 -12.18 -28.20 21.27
C THR A 207 -12.81 -27.54 22.50
N ARG A 208 -14.15 -27.63 22.61
CA ARG A 208 -14.81 -27.42 23.91
C ARG A 208 -14.23 -28.46 24.86
N LYS A 209 -13.49 -28.00 25.85
CA LYS A 209 -13.22 -28.83 27.04
C LYS A 209 -14.52 -28.88 27.84
N GLU A 210 -15.09 -30.05 27.95
CA GLU A 210 -16.12 -30.40 28.92
C GLU A 210 -15.55 -30.32 30.34
#